data_5aac6b71a5667a757284ec7eff0cc8eb
#
_entry.id   5aac6b71a5667a757284ec7eff0cc8eb
#
_cell.length_a   1.000
_cell.length_b   1.000
_cell.length_c   1.000
_cell.angle_alpha   90.00
_cell.angle_beta   90.00
_cell.angle_gamma   90.00
#
_symmetry.space_group_name_H-M   'P 1'
#
loop_
_entity.id
_entity.type
_entity.pdbx_description
1 polymer ?
#
loop_
_entity_poly.entity_id
_entity_poly.type
_entity_poly.pdbx_seq_one_letter_code
_entity_poly.pdbx_strand_id
1 'polypeptide(L)'
;MVCADMRAYAPDCIVADSMAVWGKAVAKKLGIPFISSTTTFAFNRYSAKVMKQSGGQMLKMMLAMPKINHDLQRLRDRGYPIKNILDIIQNDDRTDTIVYTSPEFQPCADTFSDKYAFVGPSIRPATETVEKVHDVLIYISMGTVNNDLLPFYRACIAAFVDSPYQVILSTGEQIDRSALGTLPDNITALPHVDQIAVLQKADVFLSHCGMNSASESLYFGVPLVLFPQTNEQGGVAARVAELGAGLKLEKADAASIRTAVNAVLQTPSYRANAQNIRESFLRCGGAKAAVDRILSVADRR
;
A
#
# COMPACT_ATOMS: atom_id res chain seq x y z
N MET A 1 -14.63 0.53 -28.62
CA MET A 1 -15.47 -0.09 -27.58
C MET A 1 -15.59 0.87 -26.41
N VAL A 2 -14.63 1.01 -25.50
CA VAL A 2 -14.75 1.81 -24.24
C VAL A 2 -15.25 3.26 -24.45
N CYS A 3 -14.74 4.01 -25.46
CA CYS A 3 -15.20 5.39 -25.69
C CYS A 3 -16.65 5.48 -26.20
N ALA A 4 -17.14 4.47 -26.94
CA ALA A 4 -18.52 4.44 -27.41
C ALA A 4 -19.47 4.15 -26.23
N ASP A 5 -19.11 3.19 -25.40
CA ASP A 5 -19.88 2.81 -24.21
C ASP A 5 -19.94 3.99 -23.21
N MET A 6 -18.81 4.68 -22.98
CA MET A 6 -18.76 5.86 -22.11
C MET A 6 -19.58 7.04 -22.65
N ARG A 7 -19.64 7.23 -23.99
CA ARG A 7 -20.53 8.25 -24.58
C ARG A 7 -22.00 7.92 -24.37
N ALA A 8 -22.37 6.65 -24.58
CA ALA A 8 -23.74 6.21 -24.40
C ALA A 8 -24.19 6.30 -22.92
N TYR A 9 -23.27 5.98 -22.00
CA TYR A 9 -23.52 6.05 -20.56
C TYR A 9 -23.56 7.50 -20.04
N ALA A 10 -22.82 8.42 -20.70
CA ALA A 10 -22.72 9.84 -20.35
C ALA A 10 -22.43 10.14 -18.87
N PRO A 11 -21.37 9.58 -18.28
CA PRO A 11 -21.07 9.78 -16.86
C PRO A 11 -20.68 11.24 -16.58
N ASP A 12 -20.96 11.73 -15.37
CA ASP A 12 -20.62 13.08 -14.94
C ASP A 12 -19.12 13.23 -14.65
N CYS A 13 -18.47 12.16 -14.21
CA CYS A 13 -17.01 12.08 -14.06
C CYS A 13 -16.49 10.66 -14.28
N ILE A 14 -15.18 10.53 -14.50
CA ILE A 14 -14.46 9.25 -14.53
C ILE A 14 -13.47 9.21 -13.39
N VAL A 15 -13.61 8.22 -12.52
CA VAL A 15 -12.62 7.88 -11.48
C VAL A 15 -11.85 6.64 -11.93
N ALA A 16 -10.54 6.74 -12.00
CA ALA A 16 -9.71 5.58 -12.35
C ALA A 16 -8.46 5.50 -11.48
N ASP A 17 -8.01 4.28 -11.21
CA ASP A 17 -6.73 4.04 -10.57
C ASP A 17 -5.59 4.74 -11.33
N SER A 18 -4.63 5.29 -10.62
CA SER A 18 -3.49 6.04 -11.18
C SER A 18 -2.65 5.22 -12.17
N MET A 19 -2.65 3.89 -12.02
CA MET A 19 -1.99 2.97 -12.96
C MET A 19 -2.88 2.57 -14.15
N ALA A 20 -4.19 2.85 -14.07
CA ALA A 20 -5.15 2.63 -15.16
C ALA A 20 -5.12 3.79 -16.18
N VAL A 21 -3.99 3.94 -16.85
CA VAL A 21 -3.66 5.07 -17.75
C VAL A 21 -4.72 5.33 -18.83
N TRP A 22 -5.50 4.32 -19.23
CA TRP A 22 -6.58 4.44 -20.19
C TRP A 22 -7.74 5.29 -19.66
N GLY A 23 -8.02 5.31 -18.36
CA GLY A 23 -9.08 6.12 -17.76
C GLY A 23 -8.88 7.60 -18.03
N LYS A 24 -7.68 8.13 -17.76
CA LYS A 24 -7.29 9.52 -18.03
C LYS A 24 -7.35 9.84 -19.52
N ALA A 25 -6.87 8.93 -20.38
CA ALA A 25 -6.88 9.13 -21.83
C ALA A 25 -8.31 9.19 -22.40
N VAL A 26 -9.22 8.34 -21.93
CA VAL A 26 -10.63 8.33 -22.33
C VAL A 26 -11.34 9.60 -21.85
N ALA A 27 -11.18 9.97 -20.59
CA ALA A 27 -11.76 11.18 -20.01
C ALA A 27 -11.35 12.43 -20.80
N LYS A 28 -10.06 12.56 -21.09
CA LYS A 28 -9.50 13.67 -21.87
C LYS A 28 -10.03 13.71 -23.31
N LYS A 29 -10.21 12.55 -23.97
CA LYS A 29 -10.78 12.44 -25.31
C LYS A 29 -12.25 12.83 -25.36
N LEU A 30 -13.01 12.50 -24.32
CA LEU A 30 -14.45 12.74 -24.26
C LEU A 30 -14.83 14.09 -23.61
N GLY A 31 -13.84 14.80 -23.02
CA GLY A 31 -14.10 16.05 -22.29
C GLY A 31 -14.85 15.82 -20.97
N ILE A 32 -14.72 14.62 -20.37
CA ILE A 32 -15.39 14.27 -19.12
C ILE A 32 -14.44 14.61 -17.96
N PRO A 33 -14.92 15.20 -16.85
CA PRO A 33 -14.13 15.40 -15.65
C PRO A 33 -13.44 14.11 -15.19
N PHE A 34 -12.19 14.21 -14.75
CA PHE A 34 -11.37 13.06 -14.39
C PHE A 34 -10.78 13.18 -12.99
N ILE A 35 -10.84 12.10 -12.25
CA ILE A 35 -10.22 11.96 -10.93
C ILE A 35 -9.27 10.76 -10.96
N SER A 36 -8.03 10.98 -10.57
CA SER A 36 -7.07 9.91 -10.33
C SER A 36 -7.23 9.36 -8.91
N SER A 37 -7.38 8.05 -8.79
CA SER A 37 -7.42 7.33 -7.51
C SER A 37 -6.05 6.69 -7.28
N THR A 38 -5.31 7.15 -6.27
CA THR A 38 -3.92 6.72 -6.02
C THR A 38 -3.85 5.85 -4.78
N THR A 39 -3.62 4.55 -5.00
CA THR A 39 -3.57 3.52 -3.97
C THR A 39 -2.18 3.32 -3.36
N THR A 40 -1.20 4.12 -3.76
CA THR A 40 0.15 4.20 -3.21
C THR A 40 0.48 5.67 -2.91
N PHE A 41 1.74 5.99 -2.61
CA PHE A 41 2.14 7.39 -2.48
C PHE A 41 1.92 8.17 -3.77
N ALA A 42 1.49 9.42 -3.64
CA ALA A 42 1.48 10.34 -4.76
C ALA A 42 2.90 10.70 -5.19
N PHE A 43 3.10 10.81 -6.52
CA PHE A 43 4.40 11.07 -7.11
C PHE A 43 4.46 12.45 -7.75
N ASN A 44 5.53 13.19 -7.41
CA ASN A 44 5.99 14.35 -8.15
C ASN A 44 7.53 14.34 -8.23
N ARG A 45 8.14 15.38 -8.79
CA ARG A 45 9.59 15.50 -8.92
C ARG A 45 10.35 15.46 -7.58
N TYR A 46 9.70 15.79 -6.46
CA TYR A 46 10.30 15.80 -5.13
C TYR A 46 10.18 14.43 -4.47
N SER A 47 8.97 13.87 -4.40
CA SER A 47 8.73 12.56 -3.81
C SER A 47 9.44 11.43 -4.59
N ALA A 48 9.57 11.54 -5.91
CA ALA A 48 10.32 10.58 -6.73
C ALA A 48 11.81 10.49 -6.36
N LYS A 49 12.43 11.55 -5.83
CA LYS A 49 13.83 11.53 -5.37
C LYS A 49 14.00 10.73 -4.06
N VAL A 50 13.01 10.73 -3.22
CA VAL A 50 13.03 9.97 -1.95
C VAL A 50 12.86 8.48 -2.22
N MET A 51 12.07 8.12 -3.24
CA MET A 51 11.84 6.74 -3.66
C MET A 51 12.88 6.32 -4.70
N LYS A 52 14.05 5.87 -4.25
CA LYS A 52 15.18 5.46 -5.10
C LYS A 52 14.76 4.40 -6.12
N GLN A 53 14.78 4.76 -7.41
CA GLN A 53 14.65 3.78 -8.49
C GLN A 53 16.00 3.10 -8.72
N SER A 54 16.01 1.78 -8.95
CA SER A 54 17.25 1.06 -9.29
C SER A 54 17.71 1.42 -10.72
N GLY A 55 19.02 1.55 -10.93
CA GLY A 55 19.59 1.85 -12.26
C GLY A 55 19.16 0.86 -13.36
N GLY A 56 18.87 -0.40 -13.00
CA GLY A 56 18.35 -1.40 -13.92
C GLY A 56 16.94 -1.12 -14.44
N GLN A 57 16.10 -0.45 -13.64
CA GLN A 57 14.75 -0.05 -14.08
C GLN A 57 14.84 1.13 -15.08
N MET A 58 15.73 2.08 -14.86
CA MET A 58 15.98 3.16 -15.83
C MET A 58 16.41 2.62 -17.19
N LEU A 59 17.32 1.65 -17.21
CA LEU A 59 17.77 1.03 -18.46
C LEU A 59 16.62 0.30 -19.18
N LYS A 60 15.81 -0.49 -18.45
CA LYS A 60 14.63 -1.15 -19.01
C LYS A 60 13.63 -0.14 -19.61
N MET A 61 13.40 0.97 -18.93
CA MET A 61 12.52 2.03 -19.40
C MET A 61 13.07 2.70 -20.68
N MET A 62 14.40 2.98 -20.76
CA MET A 62 15.03 3.49 -21.97
C MET A 62 14.88 2.54 -23.15
N LEU A 63 15.09 1.25 -22.96
CA LEU A 63 14.92 0.23 -24.01
C LEU A 63 13.47 0.09 -24.48
N ALA A 64 12.49 0.36 -23.62
CA ALA A 64 11.08 0.32 -23.95
C ALA A 64 10.57 1.57 -24.69
N MET A 65 11.31 2.69 -24.66
CA MET A 65 10.85 3.98 -25.21
C MET A 65 10.46 3.94 -26.69
N PRO A 66 11.17 3.23 -27.60
CA PRO A 66 10.75 3.17 -29.02
C PRO A 66 9.35 2.55 -29.17
N LYS A 67 9.07 1.45 -28.46
CA LYS A 67 7.75 0.80 -28.47
C LYS A 67 6.68 1.72 -27.85
N ILE A 68 6.98 2.34 -26.71
CA ILE A 68 6.09 3.29 -26.06
C ILE A 68 5.73 4.44 -27.01
N ASN A 69 6.71 5.05 -27.69
CA ASN A 69 6.46 6.15 -28.63
C ASN A 69 5.61 5.70 -29.84
N HIS A 70 5.83 4.49 -30.36
CA HIS A 70 5.01 3.91 -31.40
C HIS A 70 3.55 3.74 -30.95
N ASP A 71 3.32 3.19 -29.77
CA ASP A 71 1.96 2.98 -29.22
C ASP A 71 1.27 4.31 -28.91
N LEU A 72 2.01 5.33 -28.44
CA LEU A 72 1.49 6.69 -28.25
C LEU A 72 1.07 7.32 -29.59
N GLN A 73 1.84 7.09 -30.66
CA GLN A 73 1.47 7.60 -31.99
C GLN A 73 0.15 6.97 -32.47
N ARG A 74 0.00 5.64 -32.32
CA ARG A 74 -1.26 4.93 -32.63
C ARG A 74 -2.47 5.47 -31.87
N LEU A 75 -2.27 5.91 -30.61
CA LEU A 75 -3.33 6.56 -29.83
C LEU A 75 -3.68 7.95 -30.38
N ARG A 76 -2.66 8.73 -30.74
CA ARG A 76 -2.87 10.06 -31.38
C ARG A 76 -3.66 9.93 -32.70
N ASP A 77 -3.29 8.97 -33.55
CA ASP A 77 -3.96 8.70 -34.82
C ASP A 77 -5.43 8.31 -34.63
N ARG A 78 -5.76 7.75 -33.45
CA ARG A 78 -7.15 7.46 -33.04
C ARG A 78 -7.84 8.66 -32.33
N GLY A 79 -7.21 9.83 -32.32
CA GLY A 79 -7.76 11.05 -31.76
C GLY A 79 -7.71 11.15 -30.24
N TYR A 80 -6.76 10.45 -29.58
CA TYR A 80 -6.50 10.67 -28.17
C TYR A 80 -5.52 11.85 -28.01
N PRO A 81 -5.84 12.89 -27.20
CA PRO A 81 -5.02 14.08 -27.04
C PRO A 81 -3.86 13.85 -26.05
N ILE A 82 -2.91 12.99 -26.44
CA ILE A 82 -1.76 12.57 -25.62
C ILE A 82 -0.49 13.16 -26.20
N LYS A 83 0.27 13.93 -25.44
CA LYS A 83 1.53 14.55 -25.87
C LYS A 83 2.72 13.62 -25.71
N ASN A 84 2.86 13.00 -24.55
CA ASN A 84 3.96 12.09 -24.21
C ASN A 84 3.52 11.10 -23.13
N ILE A 85 4.40 10.18 -22.75
CA ILE A 85 4.10 9.16 -21.72
C ILE A 85 3.80 9.80 -20.35
N LEU A 86 4.48 10.88 -19.99
CA LEU A 86 4.28 11.56 -18.71
C LEU A 86 2.89 12.16 -18.59
N ASP A 87 2.31 12.61 -19.70
CA ASP A 87 0.94 13.15 -19.78
C ASP A 87 -0.13 12.11 -19.36
N ILE A 88 0.23 10.83 -19.42
CA ILE A 88 -0.65 9.72 -19.05
C ILE A 88 -0.36 9.22 -17.63
N ILE A 89 0.92 9.00 -17.30
CA ILE A 89 1.32 8.33 -16.05
C ILE A 89 1.49 9.30 -14.87
N GLN A 90 1.73 10.57 -15.12
CA GLN A 90 1.84 11.58 -14.06
C GLN A 90 0.53 12.36 -13.93
N ASN A 91 0.12 12.55 -12.68
CA ASN A 91 -0.85 13.56 -12.37
C ASN A 91 -0.13 14.90 -12.29
N ASP A 92 -0.56 15.86 -13.10
CA ASP A 92 -0.11 17.24 -13.01
C ASP A 92 -0.93 17.98 -11.92
N ASP A 93 -0.53 19.21 -11.62
CA ASP A 93 -1.22 20.08 -10.65
C ASP A 93 -2.65 20.50 -11.10
N ARG A 94 -3.13 19.97 -12.23
CA ARG A 94 -4.50 20.22 -12.75
C ARG A 94 -5.39 18.99 -12.62
N THR A 95 -4.83 17.82 -12.31
CA THR A 95 -5.57 16.58 -12.18
C THR A 95 -6.07 16.42 -10.76
N ASP A 96 -7.39 16.43 -10.57
CA ASP A 96 -7.98 16.09 -9.29
C ASP A 96 -7.56 14.66 -8.90
N THR A 97 -6.92 14.52 -7.74
CA THR A 97 -6.29 13.26 -7.31
C THR A 97 -6.70 12.95 -5.89
N ILE A 98 -7.22 11.74 -5.68
CA ILE A 98 -7.48 11.19 -4.35
C ILE A 98 -6.29 10.31 -3.96
N VAL A 99 -5.73 10.56 -2.79
CA VAL A 99 -4.60 9.80 -2.24
C VAL A 99 -5.03 9.18 -0.91
N TYR A 100 -4.99 7.86 -0.83
CA TYR A 100 -5.46 7.12 0.35
C TYR A 100 -4.41 7.05 1.46
N THR A 101 -3.90 8.21 1.84
CA THR A 101 -2.97 8.40 2.96
C THR A 101 -3.17 9.79 3.57
N SER A 102 -2.46 10.09 4.66
CA SER A 102 -2.43 11.43 5.25
C SER A 102 -1.25 12.25 4.71
N PRO A 103 -1.30 13.60 4.81
CA PRO A 103 -0.15 14.44 4.51
C PRO A 103 1.09 14.06 5.33
N GLU A 104 0.90 13.69 6.60
CA GLU A 104 2.00 13.32 7.50
C GLU A 104 2.69 12.02 7.08
N PHE A 105 1.96 11.07 6.49
CA PHE A 105 2.54 9.82 5.99
C PHE A 105 3.07 9.95 4.55
N GLN A 106 2.50 10.84 3.74
CA GLN A 106 2.95 11.12 2.37
C GLN A 106 4.33 11.79 2.38
N PRO A 107 5.36 11.25 1.68
CA PRO A 107 6.63 11.97 1.48
C PRO A 107 6.43 13.28 0.71
N CYS A 108 7.05 14.38 1.18
CA CYS A 108 7.01 15.70 0.54
C CYS A 108 5.56 16.22 0.28
N ALA A 109 4.64 15.98 1.22
CA ALA A 109 3.23 16.35 1.06
C ALA A 109 3.01 17.83 0.76
N ASP A 110 3.83 18.70 1.33
CA ASP A 110 3.83 20.17 1.15
C ASP A 110 4.12 20.63 -0.28
N THR A 111 4.60 19.73 -1.13
CA THR A 111 4.92 20.00 -2.54
C THR A 111 3.78 19.66 -3.51
N PHE A 112 2.65 19.17 -3.02
CA PHE A 112 1.47 18.87 -3.81
C PHE A 112 0.45 20.01 -3.72
N SER A 113 -0.26 20.28 -4.83
CA SER A 113 -1.28 21.32 -4.88
C SER A 113 -2.59 20.88 -4.21
N ASP A 114 -3.56 21.80 -4.11
CA ASP A 114 -4.93 21.58 -3.63
C ASP A 114 -5.75 20.59 -4.48
N LYS A 115 -5.22 20.19 -5.64
CA LYS A 115 -5.78 19.12 -6.47
C LYS A 115 -5.61 17.74 -5.84
N TYR A 116 -4.66 17.58 -4.93
CA TYR A 116 -4.42 16.33 -4.22
C TYR A 116 -5.19 16.31 -2.89
N ALA A 117 -6.22 15.49 -2.83
CA ALA A 117 -6.99 15.24 -1.61
C ALA A 117 -6.41 14.02 -0.87
N PHE A 118 -5.72 14.27 0.24
CA PHE A 118 -5.23 13.23 1.14
C PHE A 118 -6.38 12.83 2.06
N VAL A 119 -6.99 11.69 1.77
CA VAL A 119 -8.23 11.26 2.43
C VAL A 119 -8.03 10.22 3.54
N GLY A 120 -6.78 9.79 3.75
CA GLY A 120 -6.50 8.67 4.66
C GLY A 120 -6.83 7.31 4.02
N PRO A 121 -6.42 6.21 4.65
CA PRO A 121 -6.70 4.87 4.14
C PRO A 121 -8.20 4.55 4.18
N SER A 122 -8.66 3.79 3.17
CA SER A 122 -10.02 3.25 3.14
C SER A 122 -10.03 1.90 3.83
N ILE A 123 -10.46 1.86 5.07
CA ILE A 123 -10.48 0.64 5.90
C ILE A 123 -11.87 0.02 5.86
N ARG A 124 -11.95 -1.25 5.45
CA ARG A 124 -13.20 -2.03 5.52
C ARG A 124 -13.50 -2.43 6.96
N PRO A 125 -14.75 -2.72 7.30
CA PRO A 125 -15.07 -3.39 8.56
C PRO A 125 -14.40 -4.77 8.63
N ALA A 126 -14.08 -5.23 9.85
CA ALA A 126 -13.74 -6.61 10.09
C ALA A 126 -14.95 -7.51 9.82
N THR A 127 -14.75 -8.66 9.21
CA THR A 127 -15.79 -9.66 8.93
C THR A 127 -15.76 -10.81 9.93
N GLU A 128 -14.67 -10.92 10.69
CA GLU A 128 -14.42 -11.95 11.70
C GLU A 128 -14.00 -11.31 13.01
N THR A 129 -13.94 -12.12 14.06
CA THR A 129 -13.39 -11.75 15.36
C THR A 129 -12.19 -12.62 15.67
N VAL A 130 -11.15 -12.03 16.23
CA VAL A 130 -9.95 -12.73 16.68
C VAL A 130 -9.87 -12.64 18.19
N GLU A 131 -9.71 -13.80 18.84
CA GLU A 131 -9.48 -13.87 20.26
C GLU A 131 -7.98 -13.70 20.53
N LYS A 132 -7.65 -12.78 21.42
CA LYS A 132 -6.29 -12.60 21.93
C LYS A 132 -6.17 -13.35 23.27
N VAL A 133 -5.52 -14.52 23.23
CA VAL A 133 -5.42 -15.43 24.38
C VAL A 133 -4.10 -15.26 25.15
N HIS A 134 -3.15 -14.47 24.63
CA HIS A 134 -1.90 -14.09 25.30
C HIS A 134 -1.78 -12.58 25.39
N ASP A 135 -0.95 -12.07 26.29
CA ASP A 135 -0.74 -10.63 26.48
C ASP A 135 -0.20 -9.92 25.21
N VAL A 136 0.57 -10.63 24.41
CA VAL A 136 1.13 -10.13 23.15
C VAL A 136 0.67 -11.00 21.99
N LEU A 137 0.14 -10.34 20.94
CA LEU A 137 -0.21 -10.95 19.67
C LEU A 137 0.69 -10.39 18.57
N ILE A 138 1.43 -11.28 17.93
CA ILE A 138 2.27 -11.01 16.76
C ILE A 138 1.51 -11.44 15.51
N TYR A 139 1.33 -10.52 14.58
CA TYR A 139 0.80 -10.84 13.26
C TYR A 139 1.93 -10.91 12.23
N ILE A 140 1.89 -11.89 11.32
CA ILE A 140 2.89 -12.08 10.27
C ILE A 140 2.19 -12.35 8.94
N SER A 141 2.47 -11.51 7.93
CA SER A 141 1.95 -11.71 6.57
C SER A 141 2.87 -11.09 5.52
N MET A 142 3.15 -11.88 4.47
CA MET A 142 3.92 -11.43 3.30
C MET A 142 3.02 -10.99 2.13
N GLY A 143 1.73 -10.76 2.40
CA GLY A 143 0.75 -10.35 1.40
C GLY A 143 0.26 -11.50 0.52
N THR A 144 -0.34 -11.16 -0.63
CA THR A 144 -1.08 -12.12 -1.46
C THR A 144 -0.36 -12.52 -2.75
N VAL A 145 0.71 -11.84 -3.14
CA VAL A 145 1.36 -12.05 -4.45
C VAL A 145 2.70 -12.78 -4.32
N ASN A 146 3.61 -12.28 -3.50
CA ASN A 146 4.96 -12.82 -3.32
C ASN A 146 5.07 -13.46 -1.93
N ASN A 147 4.28 -14.50 -1.69
CA ASN A 147 4.19 -15.17 -0.38
C ASN A 147 4.68 -16.62 -0.39
N ASP A 148 5.23 -17.14 -1.50
CA ASP A 148 5.91 -18.44 -1.55
C ASP A 148 7.28 -18.36 -0.87
N LEU A 149 7.26 -18.22 0.46
CA LEU A 149 8.42 -18.00 1.32
C LEU A 149 8.50 -19.03 2.45
N LEU A 150 8.38 -20.32 2.12
CA LEU A 150 8.39 -21.41 3.11
C LEU A 150 9.58 -21.32 4.11
N PRO A 151 10.84 -21.04 3.68
CA PRO A 151 11.96 -20.90 4.62
C PRO A 151 11.75 -19.75 5.62
N PHE A 152 11.15 -18.64 5.19
CA PHE A 152 10.85 -17.50 6.04
C PHE A 152 9.79 -17.84 7.10
N TYR A 153 8.70 -18.52 6.70
CA TYR A 153 7.66 -18.91 7.65
C TYR A 153 8.18 -19.93 8.67
N ARG A 154 9.04 -20.88 8.25
CA ARG A 154 9.74 -21.79 9.17
C ARG A 154 10.64 -21.03 10.16
N ALA A 155 11.36 -20.01 9.70
CA ALA A 155 12.16 -19.16 10.57
C ALA A 155 11.28 -18.38 11.57
N CYS A 156 10.10 -17.90 11.16
CA CYS A 156 9.13 -17.27 12.06
C CYS A 156 8.63 -18.25 13.13
N ILE A 157 8.28 -19.48 12.77
CA ILE A 157 7.86 -20.50 13.72
C ILE A 157 9.00 -20.79 14.72
N ALA A 158 10.23 -21.02 14.23
CA ALA A 158 11.39 -21.24 15.10
C ALA A 158 11.74 -20.05 15.99
N ALA A 159 11.41 -18.81 15.53
CA ALA A 159 11.59 -17.62 16.35
C ALA A 159 10.69 -17.60 17.60
N PHE A 160 9.49 -18.19 17.54
CA PHE A 160 8.47 -18.00 18.56
C PHE A 160 7.93 -19.30 19.20
N VAL A 161 8.46 -20.47 18.85
CA VAL A 161 8.01 -21.77 19.38
C VAL A 161 7.99 -21.81 20.93
N ASP A 162 8.98 -21.24 21.57
CA ASP A 162 9.11 -21.22 23.04
C ASP A 162 8.79 -19.83 23.64
N SER A 163 7.99 -19.02 22.95
CA SER A 163 7.68 -17.67 23.42
C SER A 163 6.30 -17.63 24.11
N PRO A 164 6.08 -16.67 25.02
CA PRO A 164 4.78 -16.45 25.64
C PRO A 164 3.83 -15.67 24.71
N TYR A 165 4.17 -15.52 23.44
CA TYR A 165 3.43 -14.71 22.47
C TYR A 165 2.44 -15.57 21.69
N GLN A 166 1.27 -15.03 21.43
CA GLN A 166 0.37 -15.56 20.41
C GLN A 166 0.86 -15.10 19.05
N VAL A 167 0.99 -16.03 18.10
CA VAL A 167 1.45 -15.73 16.74
C VAL A 167 0.41 -16.18 15.72
N ILE A 168 0.00 -15.28 14.85
CA ILE A 168 -0.87 -15.58 13.72
C ILE A 168 -0.10 -15.33 12.43
N LEU A 169 0.05 -16.39 11.61
CA LEU A 169 0.65 -16.31 10.28
C LEU A 169 -0.43 -16.42 9.20
N SER A 170 -0.46 -15.44 8.28
CA SER A 170 -1.18 -15.55 7.01
C SER A 170 -0.18 -15.94 5.92
N THR A 171 -0.24 -17.21 5.48
CA THR A 171 0.81 -17.79 4.61
C THR A 171 0.50 -17.67 3.12
N GLY A 172 -0.76 -17.37 2.77
CA GLY A 172 -1.25 -17.49 1.40
C GLY A 172 -1.54 -18.94 1.01
N GLU A 173 -2.11 -19.12 -0.18
CA GLU A 173 -2.50 -20.45 -0.69
C GLU A 173 -1.34 -21.23 -1.32
N GLN A 174 -0.23 -20.54 -1.64
CA GLN A 174 0.92 -21.17 -2.33
C GLN A 174 1.76 -22.05 -1.41
N ILE A 175 1.63 -21.87 -0.09
CA ILE A 175 2.37 -22.67 0.90
C ILE A 175 1.58 -23.94 1.26
N ASP A 176 2.20 -25.09 1.03
CA ASP A 176 1.72 -26.34 1.62
C ASP A 176 1.93 -26.29 3.14
N ARG A 177 0.83 -26.23 3.89
CA ARG A 177 0.87 -26.13 5.35
C ARG A 177 1.53 -27.35 6.00
N SER A 178 1.44 -28.53 5.40
CA SER A 178 2.14 -29.72 5.89
C SER A 178 3.67 -29.53 5.92
N ALA A 179 4.17 -28.70 5.00
CA ALA A 179 5.58 -28.35 4.93
C ALA A 179 6.04 -27.42 6.08
N LEU A 180 5.14 -26.79 6.83
CA LEU A 180 5.49 -26.00 8.02
C LEU A 180 5.88 -26.88 9.20
N GLY A 181 5.52 -28.16 9.19
CA GLY A 181 5.71 -29.08 10.31
C GLY A 181 4.62 -28.96 11.37
N THR A 182 4.88 -29.56 12.54
CA THR A 182 3.97 -29.46 13.69
C THR A 182 4.05 -28.06 14.28
N LEU A 183 2.91 -27.38 14.37
CA LEU A 183 2.83 -26.06 14.97
C LEU A 183 2.65 -26.19 16.49
N PRO A 184 3.35 -25.37 17.29
CA PRO A 184 3.11 -25.28 18.73
C PRO A 184 1.79 -24.56 19.01
N ASP A 185 1.22 -24.75 20.20
CA ASP A 185 -0.10 -24.25 20.59
C ASP A 185 -0.26 -22.72 20.51
N ASN A 186 0.84 -22.00 20.67
CA ASN A 186 0.86 -20.54 20.61
C ASN A 186 0.95 -19.97 19.17
N ILE A 187 1.07 -20.84 18.15
CA ILE A 187 1.22 -20.42 16.75
C ILE A 187 0.10 -20.98 15.88
N THR A 188 -0.62 -20.09 15.24
CA THR A 188 -1.64 -20.43 14.24
C THR A 188 -1.17 -20.00 12.85
N ALA A 189 -1.17 -20.92 11.88
CA ALA A 189 -0.87 -20.63 10.47
C ALA A 189 -2.08 -20.94 9.60
N LEU A 190 -2.57 -19.95 8.87
CA LEU A 190 -3.73 -20.05 7.98
C LEU A 190 -3.38 -19.50 6.59
N PRO A 191 -3.98 -20.03 5.52
CA PRO A 191 -3.83 -19.45 4.18
C PRO A 191 -4.29 -17.98 4.14
N HIS A 192 -5.44 -17.73 4.74
CA HIS A 192 -6.04 -16.39 4.85
C HIS A 192 -6.55 -16.15 6.27
N VAL A 193 -6.43 -14.89 6.69
CA VAL A 193 -7.05 -14.38 7.92
C VAL A 193 -7.72 -13.05 7.61
N ASP A 194 -8.74 -12.67 8.37
CA ASP A 194 -9.23 -11.29 8.32
C ASP A 194 -8.18 -10.37 8.95
N GLN A 195 -7.30 -9.79 8.11
CA GLN A 195 -6.22 -8.91 8.53
C GLN A 195 -6.70 -7.77 9.42
N ILE A 196 -7.88 -7.22 9.14
CA ILE A 196 -8.46 -6.13 9.95
C ILE A 196 -8.81 -6.63 11.35
N ALA A 197 -9.42 -7.82 11.46
CA ALA A 197 -9.74 -8.42 12.76
C ALA A 197 -8.46 -8.70 13.58
N VAL A 198 -7.41 -9.20 12.94
CA VAL A 198 -6.13 -9.45 13.61
C VAL A 198 -5.47 -8.15 14.05
N LEU A 199 -5.40 -7.15 13.17
CA LEU A 199 -4.74 -5.85 13.45
C LEU A 199 -5.43 -5.07 14.57
N GLN A 200 -6.72 -5.24 14.79
CA GLN A 200 -7.43 -4.66 15.94
C GLN A 200 -6.90 -5.17 17.29
N LYS A 201 -6.21 -6.29 17.32
CA LYS A 201 -5.72 -6.96 18.53
C LYS A 201 -4.18 -7.09 18.58
N ALA A 202 -3.52 -6.94 17.44
CA ALA A 202 -2.08 -7.15 17.31
C ALA A 202 -1.27 -6.06 18.04
N ASP A 203 -0.12 -6.46 18.55
CA ASP A 203 0.86 -5.59 19.19
C ASP A 203 2.00 -5.23 18.25
N VAL A 204 2.31 -6.09 17.29
CA VAL A 204 3.29 -5.87 16.23
C VAL A 204 2.91 -6.63 14.98
N PHE A 205 3.21 -6.07 13.82
CA PHE A 205 2.99 -6.71 12.52
C PHE A 205 4.31 -6.85 11.75
N LEU A 206 4.74 -8.09 11.50
CA LEU A 206 5.84 -8.38 10.59
C LEU A 206 5.29 -8.48 9.17
N SER A 207 5.64 -7.50 8.33
CA SER A 207 5.00 -7.26 7.05
C SER A 207 6.00 -7.05 5.90
N HIS A 208 5.58 -7.46 4.69
CA HIS A 208 6.25 -7.11 3.44
C HIS A 208 6.13 -5.61 3.08
N CYS A 209 5.36 -4.83 3.84
CA CYS A 209 5.17 -3.38 3.66
C CYS A 209 4.49 -2.97 2.34
N GLY A 210 3.57 -3.79 1.81
CA GLY A 210 2.64 -3.29 0.78
C GLY A 210 1.83 -2.12 1.34
N MET A 211 1.52 -1.12 0.51
CA MET A 211 0.89 0.14 0.97
C MET A 211 -0.38 -0.11 1.78
N ASN A 212 -1.26 -1.02 1.34
CA ASN A 212 -2.48 -1.33 2.08
C ASN A 212 -2.18 -1.95 3.45
N SER A 213 -1.31 -2.97 3.50
CA SER A 213 -0.98 -3.65 4.75
C SER A 213 -0.30 -2.71 5.76
N ALA A 214 0.60 -1.85 5.31
CA ALA A 214 1.23 -0.85 6.16
C ALA A 214 0.22 0.20 6.66
N SER A 215 -0.65 0.69 5.76
CA SER A 215 -1.69 1.66 6.12
C SER A 215 -2.72 1.08 7.08
N GLU A 216 -3.15 -0.18 6.88
CA GLU A 216 -4.06 -0.87 7.80
C GLU A 216 -3.42 -1.05 9.19
N SER A 217 -2.16 -1.49 9.24
CA SER A 217 -1.42 -1.62 10.51
C SER A 217 -1.36 -0.28 11.26
N LEU A 218 -0.93 0.77 10.58
CA LEU A 218 -0.80 2.10 11.17
C LEU A 218 -2.16 2.73 11.53
N TYR A 219 -3.23 2.40 10.79
CA TYR A 219 -4.59 2.84 11.13
C TYR A 219 -5.06 2.27 12.48
N PHE A 220 -4.62 1.09 12.86
CA PHE A 220 -4.87 0.52 14.17
C PHE A 220 -3.78 0.86 15.21
N GLY A 221 -2.79 1.68 14.84
CA GLY A 221 -1.68 2.07 15.72
C GLY A 221 -0.74 0.91 16.04
N VAL A 222 -0.64 -0.08 15.14
CA VAL A 222 0.23 -1.25 15.29
C VAL A 222 1.57 -0.97 14.63
N PRO A 223 2.69 -0.97 15.37
CA PRO A 223 4.02 -0.80 14.82
C PRO A 223 4.46 -2.02 14.00
N LEU A 224 5.40 -1.81 13.07
CA LEU A 224 5.80 -2.85 12.12
C LEU A 224 7.25 -3.31 12.29
N VAL A 225 7.46 -4.60 11.99
CA VAL A 225 8.76 -5.12 11.55
C VAL A 225 8.72 -5.23 10.02
N LEU A 226 9.67 -4.58 9.34
CA LEU A 226 9.60 -4.25 7.92
C LEU A 226 10.48 -5.21 7.12
N PHE A 227 9.87 -6.03 6.25
CA PHE A 227 10.57 -7.00 5.39
C PHE A 227 10.13 -6.88 3.92
N PRO A 228 10.44 -5.76 3.23
CA PRO A 228 10.02 -5.52 1.86
C PRO A 228 10.66 -6.47 0.86
N GLN A 229 9.88 -6.91 -0.14
CA GLN A 229 10.29 -7.83 -1.20
C GLN A 229 10.45 -7.13 -2.56
N THR A 230 9.87 -5.93 -2.72
CA THR A 230 9.89 -5.14 -3.96
C THR A 230 10.36 -3.71 -3.68
N ASN A 231 10.69 -2.97 -4.75
CA ASN A 231 11.11 -1.57 -4.61
C ASN A 231 9.98 -0.65 -4.11
N GLU A 232 8.74 -0.90 -4.51
CA GLU A 232 7.58 -0.15 -4.02
C GLU A 232 7.41 -0.36 -2.51
N GLN A 233 7.42 -1.62 -2.08
CA GLN A 233 7.37 -2.00 -0.66
C GLN A 233 8.56 -1.39 0.12
N GLY A 234 9.74 -1.34 -0.51
CA GLY A 234 10.93 -0.69 0.04
C GLY A 234 10.73 0.80 0.31
N GLY A 235 10.00 1.49 -0.56
CA GLY A 235 9.63 2.89 -0.37
C GLY A 235 8.69 3.11 0.80
N VAL A 236 7.67 2.27 0.95
CA VAL A 236 6.75 2.30 2.09
C VAL A 236 7.48 1.97 3.39
N ALA A 237 8.31 0.91 3.38
CA ALA A 237 9.12 0.52 4.53
C ALA A 237 10.07 1.64 4.98
N ALA A 238 10.74 2.31 4.03
CA ALA A 238 11.61 3.45 4.33
C ALA A 238 10.84 4.58 5.02
N ARG A 239 9.62 4.89 4.56
CA ARG A 239 8.79 5.92 5.18
C ARG A 239 8.32 5.54 6.59
N VAL A 240 7.91 4.30 6.80
CA VAL A 240 7.54 3.80 8.14
C VAL A 240 8.72 3.88 9.10
N ALA A 241 9.92 3.48 8.65
CA ALA A 241 11.14 3.57 9.45
C ALA A 241 11.57 5.03 9.73
N GLU A 242 11.48 5.93 8.74
CA GLU A 242 11.75 7.36 8.89
C GLU A 242 10.88 8.01 9.96
N LEU A 243 9.58 7.62 10.01
CA LEU A 243 8.64 8.09 11.02
C LEU A 243 8.77 7.36 12.37
N GLY A 244 9.69 6.41 12.48
CA GLY A 244 9.92 5.65 13.71
C GLY A 244 8.76 4.74 14.12
N ALA A 245 7.89 4.35 13.19
CA ALA A 245 6.76 3.46 13.45
C ALA A 245 7.07 1.99 13.12
N GLY A 246 8.31 1.67 12.76
CA GLY A 246 8.75 0.31 12.48
C GLY A 246 10.25 0.17 12.37
N LEU A 247 10.70 -1.08 12.47
CA LEU A 247 12.11 -1.48 12.40
C LEU A 247 12.34 -2.42 11.22
N LYS A 248 13.37 -2.14 10.42
CA LYS A 248 13.72 -2.99 9.29
C LYS A 248 14.34 -4.31 9.75
N LEU A 249 13.86 -5.41 9.22
CA LEU A 249 14.45 -6.74 9.38
C LEU A 249 15.63 -6.89 8.43
N GLU A 250 16.83 -7.10 8.97
CA GLU A 250 18.05 -7.20 8.17
C GLU A 250 18.28 -8.61 7.61
N LYS A 251 17.84 -9.66 8.37
CA LYS A 251 17.97 -11.06 7.96
C LYS A 251 16.71 -11.84 8.32
N ALA A 252 16.36 -12.78 7.45
CA ALA A 252 15.17 -13.62 7.59
C ALA A 252 15.46 -14.94 8.38
N ASP A 253 16.32 -14.88 9.39
CA ASP A 253 16.57 -16.01 10.30
C ASP A 253 15.83 -15.83 11.63
N ALA A 254 15.62 -16.94 12.37
CA ALA A 254 14.84 -16.96 13.59
C ALA A 254 15.36 -16.00 14.68
N ALA A 255 16.69 -15.88 14.82
CA ALA A 255 17.29 -15.01 15.83
C ALA A 255 17.08 -13.53 15.49
N SER A 256 17.28 -13.14 14.22
CA SER A 256 17.06 -11.78 13.73
C SER A 256 15.58 -11.38 13.82
N ILE A 257 14.65 -12.28 13.46
CA ILE A 257 13.20 -12.06 13.57
C ILE A 257 12.80 -11.83 15.02
N ARG A 258 13.22 -12.71 15.93
CA ARG A 258 12.95 -12.58 17.38
C ARG A 258 13.49 -11.26 17.93
N THR A 259 14.72 -10.91 17.58
CA THR A 259 15.37 -9.68 18.03
C THR A 259 14.61 -8.43 17.55
N ALA A 260 14.23 -8.39 16.26
CA ALA A 260 13.52 -7.25 15.69
C ALA A 260 12.12 -7.07 16.32
N VAL A 261 11.38 -8.17 16.48
CA VAL A 261 10.04 -8.14 17.10
C VAL A 261 10.14 -7.69 18.56
N ASN A 262 11.08 -8.25 19.34
CA ASN A 262 11.27 -7.83 20.73
C ASN A 262 11.69 -6.36 20.84
N ALA A 263 12.56 -5.88 19.95
CA ALA A 263 12.96 -4.47 19.92
C ALA A 263 11.76 -3.54 19.70
N VAL A 264 10.85 -3.88 18.75
CA VAL A 264 9.64 -3.10 18.51
C VAL A 264 8.69 -3.16 19.71
N LEU A 265 8.50 -4.33 20.34
CA LEU A 265 7.62 -4.49 21.48
C LEU A 265 8.13 -3.76 22.73
N GLN A 266 9.44 -3.78 22.98
CA GLN A 266 10.08 -3.23 24.19
C GLN A 266 10.39 -1.74 24.09
N THR A 267 10.31 -1.15 22.90
CA THR A 267 10.61 0.28 22.68
C THR A 267 9.31 1.06 22.46
N PRO A 268 8.79 1.77 23.49
CA PRO A 268 7.47 2.41 23.43
C PRO A 268 7.30 3.42 22.32
N SER A 269 8.40 4.02 21.83
CA SER A 269 8.34 5.03 20.76
C SER A 269 7.79 4.49 19.44
N TYR A 270 8.02 3.20 19.11
CA TYR A 270 7.45 2.63 17.88
C TYR A 270 5.92 2.64 17.90
N ARG A 271 5.32 2.24 19.02
CA ARG A 271 3.86 2.28 19.20
C ARG A 271 3.34 3.71 19.25
N ALA A 272 4.00 4.60 19.96
CA ALA A 272 3.61 6.00 20.05
C ALA A 272 3.61 6.66 18.65
N ASN A 273 4.64 6.42 17.85
CA ASN A 273 4.73 6.93 16.48
C ASN A 273 3.66 6.31 15.56
N ALA A 274 3.39 5.02 15.68
CA ALA A 274 2.31 4.36 14.94
C ALA A 274 0.94 4.99 15.30
N GLN A 275 0.70 5.33 16.57
CA GLN A 275 -0.50 6.01 17.01
C GLN A 275 -0.60 7.45 16.49
N ASN A 276 0.51 8.19 16.43
CA ASN A 276 0.53 9.53 15.82
C ASN A 276 0.12 9.48 14.34
N ILE A 277 0.60 8.47 13.61
CA ILE A 277 0.20 8.26 12.21
C ILE A 277 -1.29 7.87 12.14
N ARG A 278 -1.77 6.99 13.03
CA ARG A 278 -3.19 6.64 13.13
C ARG A 278 -4.06 7.89 13.29
N GLU A 279 -3.71 8.78 14.20
CA GLU A 279 -4.45 10.03 14.40
C GLU A 279 -4.46 10.89 13.14
N SER A 280 -3.33 10.96 12.41
CA SER A 280 -3.27 11.67 11.14
C SER A 280 -4.23 11.07 10.09
N PHE A 281 -4.30 9.75 10.00
CA PHE A 281 -5.22 9.05 9.11
C PHE A 281 -6.68 9.33 9.46
N LEU A 282 -7.04 9.28 10.73
CA LEU A 282 -8.41 9.52 11.19
C LEU A 282 -8.88 10.96 10.91
N ARG A 283 -7.97 11.94 10.96
CA ARG A 283 -8.31 13.34 10.61
C ARG A 283 -8.65 13.54 9.14
N CYS A 284 -8.22 12.66 8.25
CA CYS A 284 -8.41 12.82 6.80
C CYS A 284 -9.83 12.47 6.30
N GLY A 285 -10.66 11.80 7.10
CA GLY A 285 -12.07 11.54 6.80
C GLY A 285 -12.35 10.29 5.98
N GLY A 286 -11.34 9.56 5.47
CA GLY A 286 -11.48 8.25 4.84
C GLY A 286 -12.36 8.24 3.59
N ALA A 287 -13.12 7.18 3.43
CA ALA A 287 -14.01 6.98 2.26
C ALA A 287 -15.02 8.11 2.07
N LYS A 288 -15.51 8.71 3.16
CA LYS A 288 -16.44 9.86 3.06
C LYS A 288 -15.77 11.04 2.37
N ALA A 289 -14.56 11.43 2.79
CA ALA A 289 -13.82 12.52 2.15
C ALA A 289 -13.51 12.25 0.67
N ALA A 290 -13.24 10.98 0.32
CA ALA A 290 -13.08 10.57 -1.07
C ALA A 290 -14.36 10.79 -1.89
N VAL A 291 -15.52 10.39 -1.36
CA VAL A 291 -16.84 10.60 -2.01
C VAL A 291 -17.13 12.09 -2.15
N ASP A 292 -16.94 12.89 -1.11
CA ASP A 292 -17.16 14.33 -1.13
C ASP A 292 -16.30 14.99 -2.23
N ARG A 293 -15.03 14.55 -2.41
CA ARG A 293 -14.17 15.02 -3.50
C ARG A 293 -14.70 14.62 -4.87
N ILE A 294 -15.17 13.38 -5.04
CA ILE A 294 -15.75 12.90 -6.31
C ILE A 294 -16.96 13.73 -6.70
N LEU A 295 -17.90 13.94 -5.79
CA LEU A 295 -19.09 14.74 -6.02
C LEU A 295 -18.72 16.19 -6.38
N SER A 296 -17.79 16.80 -5.66
CA SER A 296 -17.32 18.17 -5.96
C SER A 296 -16.72 18.35 -7.36
N VAL A 297 -16.18 17.28 -7.96
CA VAL A 297 -15.65 17.30 -9.32
C VAL A 297 -16.75 17.03 -10.34
N ALA A 298 -17.67 16.12 -10.06
CA ALA A 298 -18.81 15.82 -10.91
C ALA A 298 -19.72 17.06 -11.09
N ASP A 299 -19.93 17.84 -10.03
CA ASP A 299 -20.76 19.07 -10.05
C ASP A 299 -20.15 20.24 -10.83
N ARG A 300 -18.90 20.13 -11.31
CA ARG A 300 -18.23 21.16 -12.13
C ARG A 300 -18.57 21.07 -13.63
N ARG A 301 -19.40 20.15 -14.02
CA ARG A 301 -19.78 19.89 -15.42
C ARG A 301 -20.73 20.93 -16.01
#